data_69a260719a22bd3d84f18e8f9a809a99
#
_entry.id   69a260719a22bd3d84f18e8f9a809a99
#
_cell.length_a   1.000
_cell.length_b   1.000
_cell.length_c   1.000
_cell.angle_alpha   90.00
_cell.angle_beta   90.00
_cell.angle_gamma   90.00
#
_symmetry.space_group_name_H-M   'P 1'
#
loop_
_entity.id
_entity.type
_entity.pdbx_description
1 polymer ?
#
loop_
_entity_poly.entity_id
_entity_poly.type
_entity_poly.pdbx_seq_one_letter_code
_entity_poly.pdbx_strand_id
1 'polypeptide(L)'
;MRLYFNLNKITYLFLMQTLYLCIACEEPFDVSMPVSEDAIVFDGVITDEPPPYYFVLSKPSTKLKHPENRSFDRINDAEIVIVDLTTGIRDTLRNAKLTDYQDFRFYDYYRHKDVTVYMKWLPGETPGGLYVTNKIYGVENHTYELHIKYKGKEYTACERMVPKTPIDKIVMKRIDTGEGEPNETPCIS
;
A
#
# COMPACT_ATOMS: atom_id res chain seq x y z
N MET A 1 -34.62 -37.57 45.95
CA MET A 1 -33.47 -36.66 46.23
C MET A 1 -32.16 -37.02 45.49
N ARG A 2 -31.91 -38.26 45.11
CA ARG A 2 -30.68 -38.68 44.40
C ARG A 2 -30.63 -38.35 42.88
N LEU A 3 -31.75 -38.22 42.23
CA LEU A 3 -31.80 -37.93 40.79
C LEU A 3 -31.40 -36.48 40.44
N TYR A 4 -31.73 -35.52 41.27
CA TYR A 4 -31.35 -34.12 41.06
C TYR A 4 -29.84 -33.87 41.19
N PHE A 5 -29.17 -34.66 42.02
CA PHE A 5 -27.72 -34.48 42.20
C PHE A 5 -26.89 -35.01 41.02
N ASN A 6 -27.40 -35.98 40.29
CA ASN A 6 -26.74 -36.50 39.08
C ASN A 6 -26.97 -35.61 37.85
N LEU A 7 -28.13 -34.96 37.75
CA LEU A 7 -28.44 -34.06 36.64
C LEU A 7 -27.50 -32.84 36.65
N ASN A 8 -27.24 -32.27 37.81
CA ASN A 8 -26.29 -31.16 37.95
C ASN A 8 -24.85 -31.56 37.55
N LYS A 9 -24.41 -32.76 37.90
CA LYS A 9 -23.06 -33.24 37.53
C LYS A 9 -22.91 -33.41 36.01
N ILE A 10 -23.93 -33.93 35.35
CA ILE A 10 -23.95 -34.12 33.90
C ILE A 10 -23.94 -32.75 33.20
N THR A 11 -24.71 -31.79 33.73
CA THR A 11 -24.75 -30.42 33.17
C THR A 11 -23.40 -29.71 33.33
N TYR A 12 -22.74 -29.86 34.48
CA TYR A 12 -21.39 -29.31 34.67
C TYR A 12 -20.35 -29.97 33.76
N LEU A 13 -20.44 -31.29 33.56
CA LEU A 13 -19.55 -32.01 32.65
C LEU A 13 -19.72 -31.52 31.20
N PHE A 14 -20.97 -31.32 30.78
CA PHE A 14 -21.29 -30.80 29.44
C PHE A 14 -20.82 -29.37 29.26
N LEU A 15 -20.98 -28.52 30.29
CA LEU A 15 -20.52 -27.14 30.28
C LEU A 15 -18.98 -27.05 30.20
N MET A 16 -18.30 -27.95 30.93
CA MET A 16 -16.84 -28.01 30.91
C MET A 16 -16.29 -28.51 29.56
N GLN A 17 -17.02 -29.42 28.91
CA GLN A 17 -16.67 -29.96 27.61
C GLN A 17 -16.89 -28.92 26.46
N THR A 18 -17.95 -28.13 26.58
CA THR A 18 -18.18 -26.98 25.64
C THR A 18 -17.13 -25.88 25.83
N LEU A 19 -16.70 -25.62 27.04
CA LEU A 19 -15.65 -24.65 27.33
C LEU A 19 -14.29 -25.09 26.76
N TYR A 20 -13.99 -26.38 26.75
CA TYR A 20 -12.78 -26.95 26.15
C TYR A 20 -12.78 -26.85 24.61
N LEU A 21 -13.94 -26.94 23.97
CA LEU A 21 -14.09 -26.80 22.52
C LEU A 21 -13.92 -25.35 22.04
N CYS A 22 -14.08 -24.36 22.93
CA CYS A 22 -13.88 -22.96 22.62
C CYS A 22 -12.42 -22.52 22.69
N ILE A 23 -11.49 -23.35 23.15
CA ILE A 23 -10.04 -23.10 23.10
C ILE A 23 -9.49 -23.75 21.84
N ALA A 24 -10.14 -23.50 20.70
CA ALA A 24 -9.53 -23.74 19.41
C ALA A 24 -8.48 -22.64 19.22
N CYS A 25 -7.25 -22.97 19.53
CA CYS A 25 -6.11 -22.11 19.26
C CYS A 25 -6.03 -21.90 17.75
N GLU A 26 -6.21 -20.68 17.29
CA GLU A 26 -5.85 -20.33 15.93
C GLU A 26 -4.32 -20.41 15.86
N GLU A 27 -3.80 -21.48 15.28
CA GLU A 27 -2.39 -21.53 14.96
C GLU A 27 -2.12 -20.49 13.86
N PRO A 28 -1.18 -19.54 14.07
CA PRO A 28 -0.80 -18.63 13.02
C PRO A 28 -0.22 -19.43 11.85
N PHE A 29 -0.93 -19.42 10.74
CA PHE A 29 -0.49 -20.09 9.52
C PHE A 29 0.66 -19.28 8.91
N ASP A 30 1.89 -19.73 9.12
CA ASP A 30 3.10 -19.09 8.59
C ASP A 30 3.31 -19.56 7.14
N VAL A 31 2.82 -18.78 6.19
CA VAL A 31 3.03 -19.04 4.76
C VAL A 31 4.41 -18.53 4.37
N SER A 32 5.38 -19.41 4.26
CA SER A 32 6.64 -19.10 3.59
C SER A 32 6.45 -19.23 2.08
N MET A 33 6.47 -18.10 1.37
CA MET A 33 6.50 -18.13 -0.09
C MET A 33 7.97 -18.25 -0.57
N PRO A 34 8.25 -19.17 -1.51
CA PRO A 34 9.56 -19.21 -2.13
C PRO A 34 9.76 -17.93 -2.94
N VAL A 35 10.66 -17.08 -2.50
CA VAL A 35 11.04 -15.87 -3.22
C VAL A 35 12.41 -16.10 -3.82
N SER A 36 12.57 -15.76 -5.09
CA SER A 36 13.88 -15.76 -5.72
C SER A 36 14.80 -14.78 -4.99
N GLU A 37 16.02 -15.18 -4.63
CA GLU A 37 17.02 -14.32 -3.98
C GLU A 37 17.31 -13.06 -4.79
N ASP A 38 17.05 -13.10 -6.07
CA ASP A 38 17.33 -12.06 -7.04
C ASP A 38 16.11 -11.17 -7.33
N ALA A 39 14.96 -11.47 -6.77
CA ALA A 39 13.77 -10.67 -6.99
C ALA A 39 13.88 -9.30 -6.32
N ILE A 40 13.43 -8.26 -7.02
CA ILE A 40 13.27 -6.91 -6.50
C ILE A 40 11.83 -6.45 -6.72
N VAL A 41 11.37 -5.53 -5.88
CA VAL A 41 10.07 -4.87 -6.01
C VAL A 41 10.34 -3.39 -6.21
N PHE A 42 9.90 -2.86 -7.34
CA PHE A 42 9.92 -1.44 -7.64
C PHE A 42 8.48 -0.93 -7.65
N ASP A 43 8.18 0.01 -6.79
CA ASP A 43 6.84 0.54 -6.59
C ASP A 43 6.85 2.06 -6.71
N GLY A 44 5.93 2.59 -7.51
CA GLY A 44 5.76 4.01 -7.74
C GLY A 44 4.94 4.30 -8.99
N VAL A 45 4.56 5.55 -9.15
CA VAL A 45 3.68 5.98 -10.25
C VAL A 45 4.23 7.26 -10.87
N ILE A 46 4.18 7.32 -12.21
CA ILE A 46 4.34 8.55 -12.99
C ILE A 46 2.93 9.03 -13.33
N THR A 47 2.64 10.28 -12.99
CA THR A 47 1.35 10.91 -13.28
C THR A 47 1.54 12.12 -14.20
N ASP A 48 0.46 12.71 -14.66
CA ASP A 48 0.47 13.96 -15.39
C ASP A 48 0.56 15.21 -14.50
N GLU A 49 0.75 15.01 -13.20
CA GLU A 49 1.02 16.08 -12.26
C GLU A 49 2.50 16.47 -12.27
N PRO A 50 2.85 17.69 -11.85
CA PRO A 50 4.26 18.10 -11.83
C PRO A 50 5.12 17.18 -10.93
N PRO A 51 6.36 16.84 -11.36
CA PRO A 51 7.30 16.11 -10.53
C PRO A 51 7.66 16.93 -9.27
N PRO A 52 8.28 16.33 -8.23
CA PRO A 52 8.96 15.04 -8.27
C PRO A 52 8.04 13.85 -8.03
N TYR A 53 8.34 12.71 -8.67
CA TYR A 53 7.70 11.42 -8.38
C TYR A 53 8.61 10.59 -7.48
N TYR A 54 7.98 9.80 -6.61
CA TYR A 54 8.67 8.99 -5.61
C TYR A 54 8.48 7.51 -5.92
N PHE A 55 9.57 6.76 -5.80
CA PHE A 55 9.61 5.33 -6.06
C PHE A 55 10.27 4.60 -4.90
N VAL A 56 9.78 3.43 -4.57
CA VAL A 56 10.35 2.58 -3.55
C VAL A 56 10.96 1.35 -4.19
N LEU A 57 12.23 1.07 -3.87
CA LEU A 57 12.90 -0.16 -4.26
C LEU A 57 13.16 -1.00 -3.02
N SER A 58 12.71 -2.25 -3.05
CA SER A 58 12.84 -3.18 -1.93
C SER A 58 13.01 -4.61 -2.41
N LYS A 59 13.39 -5.50 -1.49
CA LYS A 59 13.29 -6.94 -1.71
C LYS A 59 11.89 -7.41 -1.34
N PRO A 60 11.37 -8.45 -2.02
CA PRO A 60 10.12 -9.05 -1.64
C PRO A 60 10.22 -9.68 -0.25
N SER A 61 9.17 -9.55 0.55
CA SER A 61 9.12 -10.19 1.86
C SER A 61 8.79 -11.67 1.72
N THR A 62 9.61 -12.52 2.33
CA THR A 62 9.37 -13.97 2.38
C THR A 62 8.38 -14.38 3.46
N LYS A 63 8.03 -13.47 4.35
CA LYS A 63 7.15 -13.73 5.48
C LYS A 63 5.97 -12.77 5.45
N LEU A 64 4.76 -13.30 5.55
CA LEU A 64 3.56 -12.53 5.85
C LEU A 64 3.65 -12.09 7.31
N LYS A 65 4.34 -11.01 7.57
CA LYS A 65 4.36 -10.38 8.89
C LYS A 65 3.06 -9.60 9.09
N HIS A 66 2.62 -9.55 10.33
CA HIS A 66 1.50 -8.70 10.75
C HIS A 66 1.69 -7.26 10.22
N PRO A 67 0.62 -6.55 9.78
CA PRO A 67 0.72 -5.21 9.19
C PRO A 67 1.58 -4.22 9.98
N GLU A 68 1.59 -4.36 11.31
CA GLU A 68 2.35 -3.51 12.22
C GLU A 68 3.86 -3.76 12.22
N ASN A 69 4.30 -4.93 11.74
CA ASN A 69 5.69 -5.38 11.76
C ASN A 69 6.30 -5.56 10.36
N ARG A 70 5.77 -4.88 9.35
CA ARG A 70 6.31 -4.93 7.98
C ARG A 70 7.64 -4.18 7.90
N SER A 71 8.74 -4.87 8.15
CA SER A 71 10.05 -4.37 7.73
C SER A 71 10.28 -4.77 6.28
N PHE A 72 10.34 -3.80 5.39
CA PHE A 72 10.77 -4.04 4.00
C PHE A 72 12.30 -3.93 3.97
N ASP A 73 12.96 -4.94 3.37
CA ASP A 73 14.37 -4.85 3.05
C ASP A 73 14.56 -3.87 1.90
N ARG A 74 14.79 -2.61 2.24
CA ARG A 74 14.91 -1.52 1.28
C ARG A 74 16.29 -1.48 0.64
N ILE A 75 16.34 -1.17 -0.65
CA ILE A 75 17.55 -1.13 -1.46
C ILE A 75 17.92 0.32 -1.73
N ASN A 76 19.12 0.76 -1.29
CA ASN A 76 19.58 2.14 -1.42
C ASN A 76 20.69 2.31 -2.45
N ASP A 77 21.31 1.22 -2.88
CA ASP A 77 22.54 1.16 -3.67
C ASP A 77 22.29 0.71 -5.13
N ALA A 78 21.07 0.91 -5.62
CA ALA A 78 20.74 0.64 -7.02
C ALA A 78 20.90 1.90 -7.87
N GLU A 79 21.35 1.73 -9.11
CA GLU A 79 21.24 2.74 -10.16
C GLU A 79 19.90 2.56 -10.88
N ILE A 80 19.08 3.61 -10.88
CA ILE A 80 17.76 3.58 -11.50
C ILE A 80 17.68 4.70 -12.52
N VAL A 81 17.29 4.34 -13.75
CA VAL A 81 17.11 5.29 -14.85
C VAL A 81 15.72 5.07 -15.45
N ILE A 82 14.98 6.16 -15.63
CA ILE A 82 13.73 6.18 -16.39
C ILE A 82 13.97 6.94 -17.68
N VAL A 83 13.52 6.38 -18.79
CA VAL A 83 13.65 6.97 -20.12
C VAL A 83 12.26 7.16 -20.70
N ASP A 84 11.92 8.39 -21.08
CA ASP A 84 10.78 8.64 -21.94
C ASP A 84 11.19 8.31 -23.38
N LEU A 85 10.73 7.19 -23.90
CA LEU A 85 11.08 6.72 -25.25
C LEU A 85 10.49 7.62 -26.35
N THR A 86 9.46 8.40 -26.04
CA THR A 86 8.81 9.30 -27.00
C THR A 86 9.63 10.55 -27.22
N THR A 87 10.23 11.10 -26.17
CA THR A 87 11.04 12.33 -26.23
C THR A 87 12.54 12.09 -26.16
N GLY A 88 12.96 10.91 -25.72
CA GLY A 88 14.37 10.57 -25.46
C GLY A 88 14.92 11.15 -24.15
N ILE A 89 14.09 11.76 -23.31
CA ILE A 89 14.50 12.31 -22.02
C ILE A 89 14.87 11.16 -21.08
N ARG A 90 16.07 11.26 -20.50
CA ARG A 90 16.59 10.32 -19.50
C ARG A 90 16.67 11.00 -18.13
N ASP A 91 16.16 10.31 -17.12
CA ASP A 91 16.24 10.75 -15.72
C ASP A 91 16.87 9.65 -14.88
N THR A 92 18.02 9.96 -14.27
CA THR A 92 18.63 9.08 -13.27
C THR A 92 18.09 9.47 -11.91
N LEU A 93 17.38 8.53 -11.29
CA LEU A 93 16.77 8.74 -9.98
C LEU A 93 17.86 8.85 -8.93
N ARG A 94 17.65 9.72 -7.97
CA ARG A 94 18.50 9.85 -6.79
C ARG A 94 17.77 9.38 -5.54
N ASN A 95 18.52 8.97 -4.53
CA ASN A 95 17.94 8.72 -3.21
C ASN A 95 17.26 10.00 -2.69
N ALA A 96 16.06 9.87 -2.19
CA ALA A 96 15.31 10.98 -1.60
C ALA A 96 16.01 11.47 -0.31
N LYS A 97 16.01 12.78 -0.11
CA LYS A 97 16.47 13.44 1.11
C LYS A 97 15.27 13.81 1.98
N LEU A 98 15.48 14.00 3.28
CA LEU A 98 14.42 14.47 4.18
C LEU A 98 13.79 15.81 3.72
N THR A 99 14.55 16.63 3.00
CA THR A 99 14.09 17.91 2.45
C THR A 99 13.20 17.78 1.22
N ASP A 100 13.10 16.60 0.63
CA ASP A 100 12.31 16.35 -0.58
C ASP A 100 10.83 16.08 -0.25
N TYR A 101 10.50 15.88 1.03
CA TYR A 101 9.14 15.59 1.44
C TYR A 101 8.31 16.85 1.50
N GLN A 102 7.21 16.84 0.75
CA GLN A 102 6.18 17.85 0.87
C GLN A 102 5.12 17.36 1.86
N ASP A 103 4.63 18.28 2.69
CA ASP A 103 3.47 18.02 3.51
C ASP A 103 2.25 17.80 2.62
N PHE A 104 1.58 16.67 2.77
CA PHE A 104 0.31 16.45 2.09
C PHE A 104 -0.78 17.19 2.84
N ARG A 105 -1.45 18.11 2.16
CA ARG A 105 -2.64 18.81 2.67
C ARG A 105 -3.84 18.29 1.91
N PHE A 106 -4.84 17.86 2.65
CA PHE A 106 -6.13 17.50 2.08
C PHE A 106 -7.25 17.95 3.02
N TYR A 107 -8.43 18.19 2.46
CA TYR A 107 -9.60 18.50 3.23
C TYR A 107 -10.29 17.21 3.68
N ASP A 108 -10.37 17.00 5.00
CA ASP A 108 -11.11 15.87 5.57
C ASP A 108 -12.59 16.22 5.65
N TYR A 109 -13.37 15.66 4.72
CA TYR A 109 -14.82 15.91 4.66
C TYR A 109 -15.60 15.39 5.86
N TYR A 110 -15.10 14.38 6.57
CA TYR A 110 -15.75 13.87 7.78
C TYR A 110 -15.54 14.78 8.99
N ARG A 111 -14.38 15.41 9.08
CA ARG A 111 -14.02 16.29 10.18
C ARG A 111 -14.17 17.77 9.85
N HIS A 112 -14.59 18.09 8.63
CA HIS A 112 -14.74 19.46 8.11
C HIS A 112 -13.54 20.36 8.36
N LYS A 113 -12.33 19.86 8.11
CA LYS A 113 -11.09 20.60 8.32
C LYS A 113 -9.98 20.20 7.38
N ASP A 114 -9.05 21.13 7.16
CA ASP A 114 -7.79 20.83 6.51
C ASP A 114 -6.91 19.96 7.41
N VAL A 115 -6.45 18.87 6.89
CA VAL A 115 -5.50 17.95 7.56
C VAL A 115 -4.18 18.01 6.82
N THR A 116 -3.11 18.26 7.57
CA THR A 116 -1.75 18.14 7.06
C THR A 116 -1.18 16.83 7.57
N VAL A 117 -0.89 15.92 6.66
CA VAL A 117 -0.16 14.70 6.98
C VAL A 117 1.32 14.98 6.79
N TYR A 118 2.01 15.04 7.90
CA TYR A 118 3.46 15.07 7.89
C TYR A 118 3.97 13.65 7.67
N MET A 119 4.77 13.42 6.63
CA MET A 119 5.55 12.20 6.56
C MET A 119 6.66 12.28 7.63
N LYS A 120 6.25 12.00 8.85
CA LYS A 120 7.15 12.01 10.00
C LYS A 120 7.95 10.72 9.99
N TRP A 121 9.09 10.75 9.34
CA TRP A 121 10.11 9.74 9.55
C TRP A 121 10.70 9.96 10.94
N LEU A 122 11.07 8.86 11.58
CA LEU A 122 11.75 8.94 12.87
C LEU A 122 13.01 9.81 12.70
N PRO A 123 13.29 10.72 13.63
CA PRO A 123 14.48 11.59 13.57
C PRO A 123 15.74 10.75 13.38
N GLY A 124 16.50 11.00 12.31
CA GLY A 124 17.74 10.33 11.99
C GLY A 124 17.65 9.18 10.97
N GLU A 125 16.45 8.76 10.58
CA GLU A 125 16.30 7.75 9.53
C GLU A 125 16.08 8.42 8.18
N THR A 126 17.02 8.26 7.26
CA THR A 126 16.74 8.45 5.84
C THR A 126 15.83 7.32 5.41
N PRO A 127 14.73 7.59 4.70
CA PRO A 127 13.88 6.54 4.19
C PRO A 127 14.66 5.69 3.19
N GLY A 128 15.17 4.58 3.68
CA GLY A 128 15.90 3.65 2.83
C GLY A 128 15.05 3.21 1.64
N GLY A 129 15.68 3.06 0.46
CA GLY A 129 15.04 2.56 -0.75
C GLY A 129 14.04 3.51 -1.39
N LEU A 130 14.00 4.77 -0.98
CA LEU A 130 13.17 5.78 -1.63
C LEU A 130 14.00 6.57 -2.64
N TYR A 131 13.54 6.59 -3.88
CA TYR A 131 14.15 7.27 -5.00
C TYR A 131 13.22 8.35 -5.53
N VAL A 132 13.78 9.40 -6.10
CA VAL A 132 13.02 10.54 -6.61
C VAL A 132 13.51 10.97 -7.99
N THR A 133 12.57 11.33 -8.84
CA THR A 133 12.83 11.89 -10.18
C THR A 133 13.26 13.35 -10.10
N ASN A 134 13.94 13.82 -11.16
CA ASN A 134 14.34 15.21 -11.30
C ASN A 134 13.83 15.86 -12.58
N LYS A 135 13.63 15.10 -13.66
CA LYS A 135 13.37 15.60 -15.00
C LYS A 135 12.16 15.01 -15.69
N ILE A 136 11.82 13.76 -15.36
CA ILE A 136 10.70 13.07 -15.99
C ILE A 136 9.39 13.75 -15.62
N TYR A 137 8.55 13.94 -16.63
CA TYR A 137 7.18 14.41 -16.52
C TYR A 137 6.25 13.41 -17.23
N GLY A 138 5.14 13.06 -16.59
CA GLY A 138 4.18 12.15 -17.18
C GLY A 138 3.32 12.84 -18.25
N VAL A 139 3.33 12.27 -19.45
CA VAL A 139 2.55 12.76 -20.59
C VAL A 139 1.73 11.62 -21.16
N GLU A 140 0.45 11.86 -21.39
CA GLU A 140 -0.45 10.90 -22.01
C GLU A 140 0.11 10.39 -23.35
N ASN A 141 -0.03 9.11 -23.60
CA ASN A 141 0.47 8.41 -24.80
C ASN A 141 2.00 8.29 -24.92
N HIS A 142 2.77 8.82 -23.98
CA HIS A 142 4.20 8.55 -23.92
C HIS A 142 4.49 7.15 -23.37
N THR A 143 5.62 6.60 -23.77
CA THR A 143 6.10 5.30 -23.32
C THR A 143 7.34 5.50 -22.48
N TYR A 144 7.35 4.92 -21.30
CA TYR A 144 8.45 5.04 -20.33
C TYR A 144 9.12 3.69 -20.16
N GLU A 145 10.44 3.70 -20.20
CA GLU A 145 11.26 2.52 -19.95
C GLU A 145 12.07 2.71 -18.67
N LEU A 146 12.00 1.73 -17.80
CA LEU A 146 12.72 1.65 -16.52
C LEU A 146 13.92 0.73 -16.69
N HIS A 147 15.08 1.18 -16.21
CA HIS A 147 16.30 0.39 -16.08
C HIS A 147 16.77 0.43 -14.63
N ILE A 148 16.97 -0.72 -14.02
CA ILE A 148 17.50 -0.85 -12.66
C ILE A 148 18.74 -1.73 -12.73
N LYS A 149 19.87 -1.21 -12.22
CA LYS A 149 21.10 -1.98 -12.00
C LYS A 149 21.33 -2.18 -10.52
N TYR A 150 21.35 -3.43 -10.10
CA TYR A 150 21.54 -3.80 -8.72
C TYR A 150 22.37 -5.07 -8.59
N LYS A 151 23.49 -5.02 -7.83
CA LYS A 151 24.40 -6.15 -7.60
C LYS A 151 24.81 -6.89 -8.88
N GLY A 152 25.15 -6.14 -9.93
CA GLY A 152 25.59 -6.69 -11.21
C GLY A 152 24.47 -7.27 -12.07
N LYS A 153 23.22 -7.20 -11.65
CA LYS A 153 22.04 -7.57 -12.43
C LYS A 153 21.34 -6.35 -12.99
N GLU A 154 20.71 -6.55 -14.14
CA GLU A 154 19.95 -5.53 -14.82
C GLU A 154 18.49 -5.99 -14.94
N TYR A 155 17.56 -5.06 -14.59
CA TYR A 155 16.12 -5.27 -14.68
C TYR A 155 15.55 -4.17 -15.54
N THR A 156 14.62 -4.52 -16.41
CA THR A 156 13.97 -3.56 -17.31
C THR A 156 12.46 -3.75 -17.28
N ALA A 157 11.73 -2.65 -17.42
CA ALA A 157 10.29 -2.65 -17.60
C ALA A 157 9.92 -1.52 -18.55
N CYS A 158 8.83 -1.70 -19.30
CA CYS A 158 8.35 -0.69 -20.23
C CYS A 158 6.84 -0.57 -20.11
N GLU A 159 6.34 0.66 -19.97
CA GLU A 159 4.92 0.92 -19.82
C GLU A 159 4.52 2.18 -20.59
N ARG A 160 3.28 2.19 -21.08
CA ARG A 160 2.71 3.34 -21.76
C ARG A 160 1.70 4.04 -20.88
N MET A 161 1.83 5.35 -20.73
CA MET A 161 0.85 6.16 -20.04
C MET A 161 -0.43 6.27 -20.89
N VAL A 162 -1.51 5.69 -20.41
CA VAL A 162 -2.80 5.74 -21.09
C VAL A 162 -3.44 7.13 -20.96
N PRO A 163 -4.23 7.58 -21.96
CA PRO A 163 -4.97 8.82 -21.84
C PRO A 163 -6.04 8.75 -20.75
N LYS A 164 -6.37 9.88 -20.18
CA LYS A 164 -7.44 10.00 -19.19
C LYS A 164 -8.79 9.61 -19.80
N THR A 165 -9.52 8.80 -19.08
CA THR A 165 -10.91 8.52 -19.45
C THR A 165 -11.78 9.68 -18.95
N PRO A 166 -12.53 10.37 -19.85
CA PRO A 166 -13.42 11.43 -19.42
C PRO A 166 -14.55 10.89 -18.56
N ILE A 167 -14.93 11.64 -17.54
CA ILE A 167 -16.09 11.35 -16.73
C ILE A 167 -17.31 11.97 -17.44
N ASP A 168 -18.16 11.12 -18.03
CA ASP A 168 -19.32 11.57 -18.79
C ASP A 168 -20.40 12.21 -17.91
N LYS A 169 -20.61 11.67 -16.72
CA LYS A 169 -21.65 12.14 -15.81
C LYS A 169 -21.40 11.69 -14.38
N ILE A 170 -21.62 12.63 -13.45
CA ILE A 170 -21.70 12.32 -12.01
C ILE A 170 -23.16 12.46 -11.61
N VAL A 171 -23.76 11.40 -11.07
CA VAL A 171 -25.15 11.39 -10.60
C VAL A 171 -25.15 11.18 -9.09
N MET A 172 -25.76 12.12 -8.38
CA MET A 172 -26.08 11.93 -6.97
C MET A 172 -27.47 11.28 -6.86
N LYS A 173 -27.54 10.11 -6.26
CA LYS A 173 -28.80 9.43 -5.97
C LYS A 173 -29.03 9.40 -4.46
N ARG A 174 -30.20 9.88 -4.03
CA ARG A 174 -30.65 9.70 -2.64
C ARG A 174 -31.05 8.25 -2.46
N ILE A 175 -30.40 7.56 -1.55
CA ILE A 175 -30.78 6.18 -1.16
C ILE A 175 -31.64 6.31 0.08
N ASP A 176 -32.91 5.94 -0.03
CA ASP A 176 -33.81 5.82 1.12
C ASP A 176 -33.52 4.48 1.79
N THR A 177 -32.87 4.51 2.94
CA THR A 177 -32.49 3.30 3.68
C THR A 177 -33.61 2.76 4.55
N GLY A 178 -34.80 3.38 4.55
CA GLY A 178 -36.00 2.86 5.22
C GLY A 178 -35.98 2.93 6.76
N GLU A 179 -34.92 3.39 7.37
CA GLU A 179 -34.80 3.58 8.83
C GLU A 179 -34.48 5.04 9.12
N GLY A 180 -35.54 5.80 9.45
CA GLY A 180 -35.54 7.13 10.08
C GLY A 180 -34.46 8.10 9.64
N GLU A 181 -34.85 9.26 9.18
CA GLU A 181 -34.05 10.37 8.64
C GLU A 181 -33.16 10.05 7.42
N PRO A 182 -33.35 10.74 6.30
CA PRO A 182 -32.58 10.48 5.09
C PRO A 182 -31.13 10.83 5.30
N ASN A 183 -30.28 9.83 5.44
CA ASN A 183 -28.84 10.00 5.38
C ASN A 183 -28.45 10.30 3.93
N GLU A 184 -28.07 11.50 3.63
CA GLU A 184 -27.54 11.90 2.33
C GLU A 184 -26.11 11.35 2.20
N THR A 185 -25.97 10.10 1.76
CA THR A 185 -24.68 9.54 1.40
C THR A 185 -24.52 9.73 -0.11
N PRO A 186 -23.56 10.55 -0.57
CA PRO A 186 -23.30 10.66 -2.00
C PRO A 186 -22.69 9.37 -2.52
N CYS A 187 -23.39 8.67 -3.39
CA CYS A 187 -22.83 7.56 -4.16
C CYS A 187 -22.38 8.08 -5.52
N ILE A 188 -21.10 7.92 -5.83
CA ILE A 188 -20.53 8.17 -7.15
C ILE A 188 -20.60 6.85 -7.93
N SER A 189 -21.33 6.83 -9.00
CA SER A 189 -21.41 5.71 -9.94
C SER A 189 -20.95 6.14 -11.33
#